data_ab1c26be22f70bc76c976fdba2093b82
#
_entry.id   ab1c26be22f70bc76c976fdba2093b82
#
_cell.length_a   1.000
_cell.length_b   1.000
_cell.length_c   1.000
_cell.angle_alpha   90.00
_cell.angle_beta   90.00
_cell.angle_gamma   90.00
#
_symmetry.space_group_name_H-M   'P 1'
#
loop_
_entity.id
_entity.type
_entity.pdbx_description
1 polymer ?
#
loop_
_entity_poly.entity_id
_entity_poly.type
_entity_poly.pdbx_seq_one_letter_code
_entity_poly.pdbx_strand_id
1 'polypeptide(L)'
;RNPGLFTARYLMANQLKARGKLEEAVEHYLRIMQEQPAYTQAHFTYSGVHKYEDVNDPHIDSMLELYRDNSLGTDSRIHLSFALAKAFEDLKDYPKAFQYLKTGNNLRYGKYNYIIDGDEALNDSIIESFTAEAMAGLGVEGQASDRPIFIVGMPRSGTTLVEKILASHSEVHGGGELDYMYSLGVSEFLRKSGNFLFRPLNNYSRKAFESVG
;
A
#
# COMPACT_ATOMS: atom_id res chain seq x y z
N ARG A 1 29.70 12.65 0.46
CA ARG A 1 28.43 12.43 1.21
C ARG A 1 27.91 11.03 0.90
N ASN A 2 27.52 10.27 1.93
CA ASN A 2 27.03 8.90 1.74
C ASN A 2 25.51 8.93 1.46
N PRO A 3 25.04 8.57 0.25
CA PRO A 3 23.61 8.61 -0.09
C PRO A 3 22.76 7.68 0.80
N GLY A 4 23.34 6.59 1.33
CA GLY A 4 22.69 5.71 2.28
C GLY A 4 22.28 6.37 3.60
N LEU A 5 22.93 7.46 4.00
CA LEU A 5 22.59 8.21 5.21
C LEU A 5 21.21 8.88 5.12
N PHE A 6 20.83 9.41 3.96
CA PHE A 6 19.51 10.03 3.76
C PHE A 6 18.40 9.00 3.78
N THR A 7 18.60 7.87 3.11
CA THR A 7 17.65 6.76 3.11
C THR A 7 17.44 6.21 4.53
N ALA A 8 18.52 5.98 5.28
CA ALA A 8 18.43 5.50 6.65
C ALA A 8 17.68 6.50 7.55
N ARG A 9 17.98 7.82 7.42
CA ARG A 9 17.28 8.89 8.16
C ARG A 9 15.79 8.96 7.77
N TYR A 10 15.47 8.79 6.50
CA TYR A 10 14.09 8.75 6.01
C TYR A 10 13.31 7.55 6.58
N LEU A 11 13.91 6.37 6.58
CA LEU A 11 13.31 5.18 7.17
C LEU A 11 13.10 5.34 8.68
N MET A 12 14.07 5.95 9.39
CA MET A 12 13.92 6.27 10.82
C MET A 12 12.74 7.23 11.05
N ALA A 13 12.63 8.29 10.26
CA ALA A 13 11.52 9.24 10.34
C ALA A 13 10.16 8.54 10.12
N ASN A 14 10.07 7.62 9.15
CA ASN A 14 8.86 6.85 8.91
C ASN A 14 8.51 5.94 10.10
N GLN A 15 9.49 5.33 10.76
CA GLN A 15 9.26 4.53 11.97
C GLN A 15 8.78 5.39 13.14
N LEU A 16 9.33 6.59 13.32
CA LEU A 16 8.88 7.55 14.33
C LEU A 16 7.44 7.97 14.06
N LYS A 17 7.10 8.30 12.82
CA LYS A 17 5.73 8.60 12.39
C LYS A 17 4.77 7.46 12.69
N ALA A 18 5.14 6.22 12.36
CA ALA A 18 4.31 5.03 12.61
C ALA A 18 4.07 4.78 14.11
N ARG A 19 4.99 5.22 14.98
CA ARG A 19 4.85 5.17 16.44
C ARG A 19 4.12 6.37 17.04
N GLY A 20 3.60 7.29 16.23
CA GLY A 20 2.92 8.50 16.69
C GLY A 20 3.85 9.63 17.15
N LYS A 21 5.18 9.47 17.03
CA LYS A 21 6.18 10.47 17.40
C LYS A 21 6.37 11.46 16.25
N LEU A 22 5.32 12.24 15.99
CA LEU A 22 5.25 13.10 14.79
C LEU A 22 6.28 14.22 14.80
N GLU A 23 6.53 14.85 15.95
CA GLU A 23 7.47 15.95 16.09
C GLU A 23 8.90 15.50 15.75
N GLU A 24 9.35 14.38 16.33
CA GLU A 24 10.66 13.79 16.04
C GLU A 24 10.77 13.41 14.53
N ALA A 25 9.71 12.86 13.94
CA ALA A 25 9.70 12.52 12.52
C ALA A 25 9.83 13.76 11.63
N VAL A 26 9.12 14.84 11.95
CA VAL A 26 9.15 16.12 11.23
C VAL A 26 10.56 16.71 11.23
N GLU A 27 11.26 16.72 12.38
CA GLU A 27 12.65 17.20 12.45
C GLU A 27 13.57 16.46 11.47
N HIS A 28 13.42 15.15 11.36
CA HIS A 28 14.18 14.34 10.42
C HIS A 28 13.85 14.66 8.96
N TYR A 29 12.56 14.84 8.60
CA TYR A 29 12.18 15.22 7.24
C TYR A 29 12.73 16.60 6.87
N LEU A 30 12.56 17.59 7.74
CA LEU A 30 13.09 18.94 7.52
C LEU A 30 14.61 18.92 7.31
N ARG A 31 15.33 18.16 8.12
CA ARG A 31 16.78 18.02 7.98
C ARG A 31 17.18 17.37 6.65
N ILE A 32 16.44 16.35 6.20
CA ILE A 32 16.67 15.73 4.88
C ILE A 32 16.49 16.79 3.78
N MET A 33 15.39 17.54 3.81
CA MET A 33 15.10 18.57 2.82
C MET A 33 16.11 19.70 2.78
N GLN A 34 16.68 20.07 3.95
CA GLN A 34 17.76 21.05 4.03
C GLN A 34 19.08 20.54 3.43
N GLU A 35 19.46 19.29 3.73
CA GLU A 35 20.72 18.70 3.28
C GLU A 35 20.65 18.20 1.83
N GLN A 36 19.47 17.79 1.37
CA GLN A 36 19.19 17.21 0.05
C GLN A 36 17.82 17.67 -0.45
N PRO A 37 17.67 18.90 -0.96
CA PRO A 37 16.37 19.44 -1.41
C PRO A 37 15.67 18.58 -2.47
N ALA A 38 16.43 17.94 -3.35
CA ALA A 38 15.89 17.08 -4.41
C ALA A 38 15.39 15.71 -3.92
N TYR A 39 15.45 15.41 -2.60
CA TYR A 39 14.89 14.17 -2.06
C TYR A 39 13.37 14.29 -1.89
N THR A 40 12.66 14.26 -3.02
CA THR A 40 11.22 14.58 -3.12
C THR A 40 10.31 13.66 -2.29
N GLN A 41 10.78 12.47 -1.94
CA GLN A 41 10.07 11.54 -1.06
C GLN A 41 9.90 12.11 0.36
N ALA A 42 10.87 12.91 0.85
CA ALA A 42 10.75 13.61 2.13
C ALA A 42 9.68 14.70 2.07
N HIS A 43 9.65 15.49 0.99
CA HIS A 43 8.59 16.49 0.76
C HIS A 43 7.20 15.87 0.78
N PHE A 44 7.01 14.75 0.06
CA PHE A 44 5.74 14.03 0.02
C PHE A 44 5.31 13.51 1.41
N THR A 45 6.23 12.91 2.15
CA THR A 45 5.89 12.33 3.46
C THR A 45 5.65 13.41 4.51
N TYR A 46 6.45 14.49 4.47
CA TYR A 46 6.27 15.65 5.32
C TYR A 46 4.93 16.35 5.07
N SER A 47 4.52 16.54 3.80
CA SER A 47 3.23 17.14 3.47
C SER A 47 2.04 16.37 4.05
N GLY A 48 2.16 15.06 4.25
CA GLY A 48 1.12 14.22 4.86
C GLY A 48 0.96 14.41 6.38
N VAL A 49 1.92 15.05 7.06
CA VAL A 49 1.88 15.31 8.51
C VAL A 49 1.87 16.80 8.85
N HIS A 50 2.27 17.65 7.90
CA HIS A 50 2.20 19.09 8.02
C HIS A 50 0.84 19.62 7.55
N LYS A 51 0.29 20.58 8.27
CA LYS A 51 -0.93 21.27 7.87
C LYS A 51 -0.60 22.65 7.33
N TYR A 52 -1.02 22.90 6.09
CA TYR A 52 -0.80 24.19 5.43
C TYR A 52 -1.96 25.14 5.73
N GLU A 53 -1.66 26.27 6.37
CA GLU A 53 -2.64 27.29 6.74
C GLU A 53 -2.38 28.62 6.04
N ASP A 54 -1.17 28.82 5.49
CA ASP A 54 -0.75 29.99 4.76
C ASP A 54 -0.26 29.63 3.36
N VAL A 55 -0.73 30.37 2.36
CA VAL A 55 -0.28 30.23 0.97
C VAL A 55 1.21 30.57 0.78
N ASN A 56 1.77 31.34 1.68
CA ASN A 56 3.18 31.74 1.70
C ASN A 56 4.05 30.76 2.55
N ASP A 57 3.57 29.56 2.84
CA ASP A 57 4.37 28.56 3.53
C ASP A 57 5.65 28.27 2.72
N PRO A 58 6.86 28.44 3.29
CA PRO A 58 8.12 28.26 2.57
C PRO A 58 8.30 26.87 1.94
N HIS A 59 7.63 25.86 2.49
CA HIS A 59 7.68 24.51 1.93
C HIS A 59 6.93 24.42 0.60
N ILE A 60 5.83 25.16 0.44
CA ILE A 60 5.10 25.25 -0.84
C ILE A 60 6.01 25.85 -1.92
N ASP A 61 6.67 26.96 -1.60
CA ASP A 61 7.59 27.62 -2.54
C ASP A 61 8.73 26.69 -2.95
N SER A 62 9.33 26.00 -1.99
CA SER A 62 10.38 25.00 -2.23
C SER A 62 9.92 23.88 -3.14
N MET A 63 8.71 23.35 -2.93
CA MET A 63 8.15 22.31 -3.81
C MET A 63 7.84 22.83 -5.21
N LEU A 64 7.32 24.06 -5.33
CA LEU A 64 7.05 24.68 -6.63
C LEU A 64 8.33 24.96 -7.43
N GLU A 65 9.41 25.39 -6.77
CA GLU A 65 10.71 25.59 -7.40
C GLU A 65 11.26 24.27 -7.94
N LEU A 66 11.28 23.22 -7.12
CA LEU A 66 11.66 21.88 -7.56
C LEU A 66 10.80 21.37 -8.71
N TYR A 67 9.47 21.61 -8.65
CA TYR A 67 8.54 21.15 -9.67
C TYR A 67 8.76 21.79 -11.04
N ARG A 68 9.34 23.01 -11.10
CA ARG A 68 9.70 23.70 -12.34
C ARG A 68 10.93 23.10 -13.02
N ASP A 69 11.75 22.34 -12.30
CA ASP A 69 12.91 21.67 -12.88
C ASP A 69 12.48 20.55 -13.82
N ASN A 70 12.72 20.77 -15.12
CA ASN A 70 12.39 19.80 -16.17
C ASN A 70 13.28 18.56 -16.17
N SER A 71 14.39 18.57 -15.43
CA SER A 71 15.29 17.41 -15.30
C SER A 71 14.82 16.38 -14.28
N LEU A 72 13.78 16.72 -13.47
CA LEU A 72 13.23 15.81 -12.48
C LEU A 72 12.66 14.53 -13.09
N GLY A 73 13.10 13.38 -12.57
CA GLY A 73 12.57 12.08 -12.93
C GLY A 73 11.08 11.92 -12.58
N THR A 74 10.41 10.97 -13.23
CA THR A 74 8.96 10.72 -13.08
C THR A 74 8.55 10.50 -11.63
N ASP A 75 9.31 9.74 -10.84
CA ASP A 75 8.99 9.49 -9.43
C ASP A 75 9.01 10.79 -8.60
N SER A 76 10.01 11.64 -8.83
CA SER A 76 10.10 12.92 -8.16
C SER A 76 8.92 13.83 -8.50
N ARG A 77 8.48 13.84 -9.77
CA ARG A 77 7.29 14.58 -10.19
C ARG A 77 6.02 14.03 -9.56
N ILE A 78 5.89 12.71 -9.42
CA ILE A 78 4.76 12.07 -8.73
C ILE A 78 4.73 12.51 -7.26
N HIS A 79 5.86 12.43 -6.55
CA HIS A 79 5.94 12.83 -5.14
C HIS A 79 5.53 14.29 -4.95
N LEU A 80 6.11 15.21 -5.73
CA LEU A 80 5.79 16.63 -5.63
C LEU A 80 4.35 16.95 -6.05
N SER A 81 3.80 16.26 -7.06
CA SER A 81 2.41 16.42 -7.44
C SER A 81 1.46 16.11 -6.30
N PHE A 82 1.64 14.98 -5.61
CA PHE A 82 0.79 14.65 -4.47
C PHE A 82 1.04 15.55 -3.25
N ALA A 83 2.27 15.98 -3.02
CA ALA A 83 2.60 16.90 -1.93
C ALA A 83 1.96 18.28 -2.14
N LEU A 84 2.06 18.85 -3.36
CA LEU A 84 1.42 20.10 -3.73
C LEU A 84 -0.11 19.99 -3.72
N ALA A 85 -0.66 18.86 -4.18
CA ALA A 85 -2.09 18.62 -4.10
C ALA A 85 -2.60 18.69 -2.66
N LYS A 86 -1.88 18.05 -1.71
CA LYS A 86 -2.21 18.12 -0.28
C LYS A 86 -2.12 19.54 0.27
N ALA A 87 -1.07 20.27 -0.09
CA ALA A 87 -0.91 21.65 0.35
C ALA A 87 -2.06 22.54 -0.12
N PHE A 88 -2.42 22.48 -1.40
CA PHE A 88 -3.54 23.27 -1.95
C PHE A 88 -4.91 22.80 -1.46
N GLU A 89 -5.07 21.51 -1.13
CA GLU A 89 -6.30 21.01 -0.48
C GLU A 89 -6.47 21.61 0.92
N ASP A 90 -5.42 21.65 1.74
CA ASP A 90 -5.45 22.27 3.05
C ASP A 90 -5.80 23.78 2.97
N LEU A 91 -5.28 24.46 1.96
CA LEU A 91 -5.58 25.86 1.67
C LEU A 91 -6.96 26.09 1.02
N LYS A 92 -7.72 25.01 0.76
CA LYS A 92 -9.02 25.03 0.10
C LYS A 92 -8.98 25.55 -1.35
N ASP A 93 -7.81 25.60 -1.98
CA ASP A 93 -7.66 25.84 -3.42
C ASP A 93 -7.87 24.52 -4.19
N TYR A 94 -9.12 24.05 -4.18
CA TYR A 94 -9.47 22.76 -4.79
C TYR A 94 -9.16 22.67 -6.30
N PRO A 95 -9.29 23.74 -7.09
CA PRO A 95 -8.90 23.69 -8.50
C PRO A 95 -7.42 23.33 -8.70
N LYS A 96 -6.51 23.98 -7.93
CA LYS A 96 -5.08 23.63 -8.00
C LYS A 96 -4.78 22.26 -7.42
N ALA A 97 -5.39 21.91 -6.29
CA ALA A 97 -5.27 20.58 -5.71
C ALA A 97 -5.63 19.49 -6.72
N PHE A 98 -6.76 19.63 -7.42
CA PHE A 98 -7.21 18.69 -8.44
C PHE A 98 -6.25 18.62 -9.64
N GLN A 99 -5.70 19.74 -10.09
CA GLN A 99 -4.70 19.77 -11.16
C GLN A 99 -3.47 18.92 -10.82
N TYR A 100 -2.92 19.09 -9.61
CA TYR A 100 -1.76 18.33 -9.17
C TYR A 100 -2.11 16.85 -8.94
N LEU A 101 -3.27 16.53 -8.35
CA LEU A 101 -3.76 15.15 -8.22
C LEU A 101 -3.87 14.46 -9.58
N LYS A 102 -4.49 15.12 -10.56
CA LYS A 102 -4.64 14.58 -11.92
C LYS A 102 -3.28 14.30 -12.55
N THR A 103 -2.34 15.24 -12.42
CA THR A 103 -1.00 15.08 -12.98
C THR A 103 -0.25 13.92 -12.32
N GLY A 104 -0.26 13.86 -10.98
CA GLY A 104 0.40 12.79 -10.23
C GLY A 104 -0.17 11.40 -10.56
N ASN A 105 -1.50 11.29 -10.65
CA ASN A 105 -2.17 10.04 -11.02
C ASN A 105 -1.88 9.61 -12.46
N ASN A 106 -1.89 10.54 -13.43
CA ASN A 106 -1.56 10.23 -14.82
C ASN A 106 -0.12 9.73 -14.97
N LEU A 107 0.84 10.39 -14.30
CA LEU A 107 2.23 9.96 -14.30
C LEU A 107 2.38 8.56 -13.66
N ARG A 108 1.68 8.32 -12.56
CA ARG A 108 1.70 7.04 -11.87
C ARG A 108 1.07 5.94 -12.71
N TYR A 109 -0.08 6.20 -13.33
CA TYR A 109 -0.76 5.27 -14.22
C TYR A 109 0.15 4.86 -15.40
N GLY A 110 0.78 5.84 -16.08
CA GLY A 110 1.70 5.56 -17.18
C GLY A 110 2.92 4.72 -16.78
N LYS A 111 3.35 4.83 -15.51
CA LYS A 111 4.47 4.03 -15.00
C LYS A 111 4.12 2.56 -14.77
N TYR A 112 2.90 2.27 -14.30
CA TYR A 112 2.52 0.91 -13.90
C TYR A 112 1.98 0.05 -15.03
N ASN A 113 1.66 0.66 -16.18
CA ASN A 113 1.15 -0.07 -17.35
C ASN A 113 0.04 -1.07 -17.00
N TYR A 114 -0.88 -0.63 -16.09
CA TYR A 114 -1.95 -1.48 -15.57
C TYR A 114 -2.89 -1.89 -16.70
N ILE A 115 -3.11 -3.19 -16.86
CA ILE A 115 -4.02 -3.79 -17.83
C ILE A 115 -5.05 -4.62 -17.04
N ILE A 116 -6.32 -4.25 -17.13
CA ILE A 116 -7.43 -4.88 -16.40
C ILE A 116 -7.64 -6.35 -16.79
N ASP A 117 -7.31 -6.72 -18.05
CA ASP A 117 -7.51 -8.07 -18.56
C ASP A 117 -6.84 -9.15 -17.69
N GLY A 118 -5.72 -8.80 -17.04
CA GLY A 118 -5.04 -9.69 -16.10
C GLY A 118 -5.86 -10.00 -14.84
N ASP A 119 -6.52 -8.98 -14.31
CA ASP A 119 -7.39 -9.14 -13.12
C ASP A 119 -8.68 -9.86 -13.48
N GLU A 120 -9.26 -9.60 -14.66
CA GLU A 120 -10.44 -10.31 -15.16
C GLU A 120 -10.11 -11.79 -15.35
N ALA A 121 -9.00 -12.12 -16.01
CA ALA A 121 -8.56 -13.50 -16.18
C ALA A 121 -8.29 -14.23 -14.86
N LEU A 122 -7.74 -13.51 -13.85
CA LEU A 122 -7.56 -14.05 -12.51
C LEU A 122 -8.90 -14.34 -11.84
N ASN A 123 -9.85 -13.44 -11.90
CA ASN A 123 -11.18 -13.61 -11.32
C ASN A 123 -11.92 -14.79 -11.97
N ASP A 124 -11.89 -14.87 -13.29
CA ASP A 124 -12.50 -15.98 -14.03
C ASP A 124 -11.86 -17.31 -13.60
N SER A 125 -10.56 -17.38 -13.49
CA SER A 125 -9.85 -18.59 -13.05
C SER A 125 -10.19 -19.00 -11.61
N ILE A 126 -10.46 -18.04 -10.72
CA ILE A 126 -10.94 -18.31 -9.35
C ILE A 126 -12.34 -18.90 -9.40
N ILE A 127 -13.27 -18.28 -10.14
CA ILE A 127 -14.64 -18.73 -10.27
C ILE A 127 -14.69 -20.17 -10.84
N GLU A 128 -13.93 -20.43 -11.89
CA GLU A 128 -13.85 -21.75 -12.53
C GLU A 128 -13.22 -22.82 -11.62
N SER A 129 -12.29 -22.43 -10.73
CA SER A 129 -11.58 -23.37 -9.87
C SER A 129 -12.35 -23.75 -8.61
N PHE A 130 -13.12 -22.82 -8.04
CA PHE A 130 -13.80 -23.00 -6.75
C PHE A 130 -15.31 -23.20 -6.91
N THR A 131 -15.72 -24.13 -7.78
CA THR A 131 -17.13 -24.52 -7.93
C THR A 131 -17.60 -25.37 -6.74
N ALA A 132 -18.93 -25.42 -6.53
CA ALA A 132 -19.51 -26.25 -5.48
C ALA A 132 -19.12 -27.73 -5.61
N GLU A 133 -19.08 -28.24 -6.85
CA GLU A 133 -18.69 -29.61 -7.16
C GLU A 133 -17.22 -29.87 -6.87
N ALA A 134 -16.34 -28.92 -7.24
CA ALA A 134 -14.91 -29.02 -6.97
C ALA A 134 -14.64 -29.02 -5.46
N MET A 135 -15.31 -28.15 -4.70
CA MET A 135 -15.18 -28.09 -3.24
C MET A 135 -15.70 -29.37 -2.56
N ALA A 136 -16.85 -29.91 -3.00
CA ALA A 136 -17.38 -31.16 -2.47
C ALA A 136 -16.47 -32.36 -2.80
N GLY A 137 -15.77 -32.32 -3.93
CA GLY A 137 -14.88 -33.41 -4.40
C GLY A 137 -13.53 -33.45 -3.69
N LEU A 138 -13.14 -32.42 -2.92
CA LEU A 138 -11.85 -32.38 -2.24
C LEU A 138 -11.67 -33.49 -1.20
N GLY A 139 -12.75 -33.95 -0.54
CA GLY A 139 -12.72 -35.06 0.42
C GLY A 139 -11.69 -34.87 1.55
N VAL A 140 -11.26 -33.64 1.78
CA VAL A 140 -10.26 -33.30 2.79
C VAL A 140 -10.99 -32.79 4.02
N GLU A 141 -10.90 -33.54 5.11
CA GLU A 141 -11.28 -33.04 6.41
C GLU A 141 -10.12 -32.16 6.91
N GLY A 142 -10.35 -30.85 6.96
CA GLY A 142 -9.40 -29.92 7.60
C GLY A 142 -9.31 -30.20 9.12
N GLN A 143 -8.31 -29.66 9.78
CA GLN A 143 -8.29 -29.67 11.24
C GLN A 143 -9.49 -28.89 11.77
N ALA A 144 -10.35 -29.59 12.50
CA ALA A 144 -11.48 -28.94 13.18
C ALA A 144 -10.93 -28.05 14.29
N SER A 145 -10.94 -26.74 14.08
CA SER A 145 -10.59 -25.74 15.08
C SER A 145 -11.59 -24.60 15.02
N ASP A 146 -12.11 -24.22 16.18
CA ASP A 146 -12.99 -23.06 16.37
C ASP A 146 -12.23 -21.80 16.81
N ARG A 147 -10.88 -21.88 16.86
CA ARG A 147 -10.04 -20.75 17.31
C ARG A 147 -9.85 -19.63 16.29
N PRO A 148 -9.58 -19.92 14.99
CA PRO A 148 -9.36 -18.87 14.01
C PRO A 148 -10.66 -18.11 13.69
N ILE A 149 -10.61 -16.79 13.74
CA ILE A 149 -11.67 -15.90 13.26
C ILE A 149 -11.14 -15.17 12.02
N PHE A 150 -11.74 -15.44 10.85
CA PHE A 150 -11.37 -14.78 9.61
C PHE A 150 -12.29 -13.60 9.33
N ILE A 151 -11.71 -12.42 9.13
CA ILE A 151 -12.43 -11.21 8.73
C ILE A 151 -12.16 -10.99 7.24
N VAL A 152 -13.20 -11.15 6.44
CA VAL A 152 -13.11 -11.03 4.98
C VAL A 152 -13.92 -9.83 4.52
N GLY A 153 -13.36 -9.04 3.61
CA GLY A 153 -14.03 -7.87 3.05
C GLY A 153 -13.23 -7.20 1.95
N MET A 154 -13.90 -6.34 1.20
CA MET A 154 -13.25 -5.50 0.21
C MET A 154 -12.24 -4.54 0.88
N PRO A 155 -11.16 -4.13 0.19
CA PRO A 155 -10.28 -3.07 0.69
C PRO A 155 -11.09 -1.84 1.11
N ARG A 156 -10.75 -1.22 2.24
CA ARG A 156 -11.43 -0.05 2.81
C ARG A 156 -12.88 -0.27 3.31
N SER A 157 -13.31 -1.52 3.49
CA SER A 157 -14.65 -1.88 4.03
C SER A 157 -14.75 -1.88 5.56
N GLY A 158 -13.66 -1.56 6.28
CA GLY A 158 -13.66 -1.48 7.73
C GLY A 158 -13.19 -2.77 8.43
N THR A 159 -12.57 -3.70 7.75
CA THR A 159 -12.02 -4.95 8.32
C THR A 159 -11.11 -4.71 9.51
N THR A 160 -10.23 -3.72 9.45
CA THR A 160 -9.36 -3.31 10.57
C THR A 160 -10.15 -2.83 11.78
N LEU A 161 -11.28 -2.12 11.59
CA LEU A 161 -12.14 -1.69 12.70
C LEU A 161 -12.79 -2.90 13.37
N VAL A 162 -13.32 -3.83 12.57
CA VAL A 162 -13.93 -5.08 13.11
C VAL A 162 -12.89 -5.88 13.89
N GLU A 163 -11.68 -6.02 13.38
CA GLU A 163 -10.57 -6.67 14.10
C GLU A 163 -10.32 -5.99 15.46
N LYS A 164 -10.23 -4.67 15.50
CA LYS A 164 -9.99 -3.92 16.75
C LYS A 164 -11.14 -4.09 17.76
N ILE A 165 -12.38 -4.14 17.29
CA ILE A 165 -13.54 -4.41 18.14
C ILE A 165 -13.44 -5.80 18.75
N LEU A 166 -13.18 -6.83 17.94
CA LEU A 166 -13.04 -8.21 18.42
C LEU A 166 -11.85 -8.36 19.37
N ALA A 167 -10.70 -7.79 19.00
CA ALA A 167 -9.47 -7.84 19.82
C ALA A 167 -9.55 -7.00 21.11
N SER A 168 -10.62 -6.25 21.33
CA SER A 168 -10.87 -5.60 22.62
C SER A 168 -11.30 -6.60 23.72
N HIS A 169 -11.71 -7.80 23.32
CA HIS A 169 -12.00 -8.89 24.26
C HIS A 169 -10.69 -9.54 24.72
N SER A 170 -10.59 -9.85 26.03
CA SER A 170 -9.36 -10.37 26.65
C SER A 170 -8.87 -11.71 26.10
N GLU A 171 -9.76 -12.52 25.53
CA GLU A 171 -9.45 -13.84 24.97
C GLU A 171 -9.26 -13.83 23.46
N VAL A 172 -9.37 -12.65 22.80
CA VAL A 172 -9.20 -12.51 21.35
C VAL A 172 -7.92 -11.75 21.04
N HIS A 173 -7.05 -12.38 20.28
CA HIS A 173 -5.82 -11.73 19.78
C HIS A 173 -6.02 -11.24 18.37
N GLY A 174 -5.77 -9.95 18.10
CA GLY A 174 -5.75 -9.38 16.75
C GLY A 174 -4.44 -9.72 16.06
N GLY A 175 -4.49 -10.54 15.01
CA GLY A 175 -3.32 -10.98 14.26
C GLY A 175 -2.86 -9.98 13.17
N GLY A 176 -3.70 -9.01 12.81
CA GLY A 176 -3.45 -8.11 11.70
C GLY A 176 -3.58 -8.78 10.34
N GLU A 177 -3.03 -8.13 9.31
CA GLU A 177 -2.96 -8.67 7.96
C GLU A 177 -1.75 -9.61 7.86
N LEU A 178 -2.00 -10.92 7.95
CA LEU A 178 -0.96 -11.94 7.90
C LEU A 178 -0.77 -12.42 6.46
N ASP A 179 0.48 -12.44 6.01
CA ASP A 179 0.85 -12.87 4.64
C ASP A 179 0.75 -14.39 4.42
N TYR A 180 0.38 -15.18 5.43
CA TYR A 180 0.36 -16.64 5.34
C TYR A 180 -0.58 -17.15 4.23
N MET A 181 -1.82 -16.63 4.17
CA MET A 181 -2.79 -17.06 3.15
C MET A 181 -2.33 -16.64 1.75
N TYR A 182 -1.74 -15.46 1.60
CA TYR A 182 -1.16 -15.02 0.33
C TYR A 182 0.02 -15.91 -0.08
N SER A 183 0.94 -16.16 0.83
CA SER A 183 2.12 -17.00 0.57
C SER A 183 1.74 -18.42 0.19
N LEU A 184 0.76 -19.02 0.87
CA LEU A 184 0.20 -20.33 0.55
C LEU A 184 -0.52 -20.30 -0.80
N GLY A 185 -1.36 -19.28 -1.05
CA GLY A 185 -2.04 -19.10 -2.32
C GLY A 185 -1.07 -19.02 -3.49
N VAL A 186 0.00 -18.23 -3.35
CA VAL A 186 1.01 -18.08 -4.41
C VAL A 186 1.82 -19.35 -4.61
N SER A 187 2.25 -20.02 -3.52
CA SER A 187 3.12 -21.21 -3.62
C SER A 187 2.37 -22.45 -4.13
N GLU A 188 1.15 -22.66 -3.66
CA GLU A 188 0.40 -23.91 -3.89
C GLU A 188 -0.67 -23.79 -4.96
N PHE A 189 -1.37 -22.65 -5.04
CA PHE A 189 -2.57 -22.51 -5.84
C PHE A 189 -2.40 -21.70 -7.14
N LEU A 190 -1.37 -20.84 -7.27
CA LEU A 190 -1.16 -20.08 -8.49
C LEU A 190 -0.26 -20.80 -9.48
N ARG A 191 -0.66 -20.81 -10.76
CA ARG A 191 0.20 -21.33 -11.83
C ARG A 191 1.45 -20.46 -12.01
N LYS A 192 2.62 -21.08 -11.97
CA LYS A 192 3.90 -20.47 -12.35
C LYS A 192 4.02 -20.40 -13.89
N SER A 193 3.16 -19.69 -14.56
CA SER A 193 3.27 -19.51 -16.03
C SER A 193 2.97 -18.08 -16.44
N GLY A 194 3.79 -17.13 -15.98
CA GLY A 194 3.71 -15.72 -16.42
C GLY A 194 2.39 -14.97 -16.11
N ASN A 195 1.27 -15.68 -16.11
CA ASN A 195 -0.04 -15.21 -15.68
C ASN A 195 -0.42 -15.93 -14.40
N PHE A 196 -0.80 -15.19 -13.37
CA PHE A 196 -1.26 -15.71 -12.08
C PHE A 196 -2.68 -16.28 -12.24
N LEU A 197 -2.78 -17.52 -12.70
CA LEU A 197 -4.06 -18.24 -12.82
C LEU A 197 -4.12 -19.36 -11.80
N PHE A 198 -5.27 -19.54 -11.14
CA PHE A 198 -5.50 -20.67 -10.27
C PHE A 198 -5.47 -21.99 -11.05
N ARG A 199 -4.92 -23.04 -10.46
CA ARG A 199 -5.03 -24.39 -11.01
C ARG A 199 -6.41 -24.94 -10.65
N PRO A 200 -7.00 -25.79 -11.50
CA PRO A 200 -8.18 -26.55 -11.11
C PRO A 200 -7.92 -27.35 -9.83
N LEU A 201 -8.86 -27.36 -8.89
CA LEU A 201 -8.67 -28.00 -7.56
C LEU A 201 -8.34 -29.50 -7.64
N ASN A 202 -8.82 -30.19 -8.66
CA ASN A 202 -8.51 -31.61 -8.92
C ASN A 202 -7.03 -31.88 -9.23
N ASN A 203 -6.25 -30.86 -9.51
CA ASN A 203 -4.81 -30.97 -9.79
C ASN A 203 -3.92 -30.84 -8.53
N TYR A 204 -4.52 -30.70 -7.35
CA TYR A 204 -3.77 -30.61 -6.09
C TYR A 204 -3.63 -32.01 -5.47
N SER A 205 -2.41 -32.30 -5.01
CA SER A 205 -2.23 -33.50 -4.21
C SER A 205 -2.77 -33.27 -2.79
N ARG A 206 -3.32 -34.32 -2.19
CA ARG A 206 -3.76 -34.31 -0.78
C ARG A 206 -2.69 -33.75 0.17
N LYS A 207 -1.39 -34.02 -0.12
CA LYS A 207 -0.28 -33.50 0.65
C LYS A 207 -0.17 -31.98 0.66
N ALA A 208 -0.62 -31.27 -0.40
CA ALA A 208 -0.61 -29.81 -0.45
C ALA A 208 -1.56 -29.20 0.58
N PHE A 209 -2.70 -29.86 0.83
CA PHE A 209 -3.67 -29.42 1.84
C PHE A 209 -3.23 -29.81 3.27
N GLU A 210 -2.56 -30.94 3.44
CA GLU A 210 -2.05 -31.41 4.74
C GLU A 210 -0.86 -30.60 5.25
N SER A 211 -0.09 -29.95 4.36
CA SER A 211 1.06 -29.11 4.74
C SER A 211 0.68 -27.73 5.26
N VAL A 212 -0.60 -27.37 5.22
CA VAL A 212 -1.14 -26.06 5.56
C VAL A 212 -1.89 -26.05 6.92
N GLY A 213 -2.06 -27.24 7.54
CA GLY A 213 -2.75 -27.45 8.81
C GLY A 213 -1.86 -27.38 10.05
#